data_77e0b7ca8a662cf299631ea911934b40
#
_entry.id   77e0b7ca8a662cf299631ea911934b40
#
_cell.length_a   1.000
_cell.length_b   1.000
_cell.length_c   1.000
_cell.angle_alpha   90.00
_cell.angle_beta   90.00
_cell.angle_gamma   90.00
#
_symmetry.space_group_name_H-M   'P 1'
#
loop_
_entity.id
_entity.type
_entity.pdbx_description
1 polymer ?
#
loop_
_entity_poly.entity_id
_entity_poly.type
_entity_poly.pdbx_seq_one_letter_code
_entity_poly.pdbx_strand_id
1 'polypeptide(L)'
;RRRWVRFWSNLRTERIYIRAWRQSARQFGFTLTRELLLRTRGASLEFGRALLEQALGGGFCFEAVRMERIRIAEEIIRMESPVCKPGVRQTLDALHRAGVPAAVATSTSLPLTRTHLALSEILDDFSAIVTGDQVARGKPEPDIFLLAAERLGIAPEACLVVEDSESGLQAAEAAGMQRVLIPDLGPVSETARQSCLAVLDSMQALPPLLSRLRT
;
A
#
# COMPACT_ATOMS: atom_id res chain seq x y z
N ARG A 1 -20.59 -12.31 -14.80
CA ARG A 1 -20.35 -10.84 -14.75
C ARG A 1 -19.19 -10.62 -13.78
N ARG A 2 -18.03 -10.20 -14.29
CA ARG A 2 -16.84 -9.93 -13.49
C ARG A 2 -17.14 -8.73 -12.58
N ARG A 3 -17.18 -8.94 -11.24
CA ARG A 3 -17.25 -7.88 -10.25
C ARG A 3 -15.81 -7.54 -9.86
N TRP A 4 -15.32 -6.37 -10.26
CA TRP A 4 -13.99 -5.92 -9.93
C TRP A 4 -14.00 -5.27 -8.55
N VAL A 5 -13.17 -5.78 -7.67
CA VAL A 5 -12.89 -5.23 -6.34
C VAL A 5 -11.47 -4.72 -6.35
N ARG A 6 -11.18 -3.63 -5.67
CA ARG A 6 -9.85 -3.04 -5.64
C ARG A 6 -9.27 -3.03 -4.27
N PHE A 7 -8.00 -3.40 -4.22
CA PHE A 7 -7.14 -3.27 -3.07
C PHE A 7 -6.12 -2.18 -3.36
N TRP A 8 -5.80 -1.35 -2.36
CA TRP A 8 -5.17 -0.09 -2.67
C TRP A 8 -4.08 0.35 -1.68
N SER A 9 -2.95 0.87 -2.21
CA SER A 9 -2.01 1.75 -1.52
C SER A 9 -2.10 3.15 -2.17
N ASN A 10 -2.84 4.11 -1.61
CA ASN A 10 -3.35 5.28 -2.37
C ASN A 10 -3.03 6.64 -1.87
N LEU A 11 -2.39 6.73 -0.72
CA LEU A 11 -2.04 8.00 -0.15
C LEU A 11 -0.55 8.27 -0.42
N ARG A 12 -0.19 9.53 -0.61
CA ARG A 12 1.21 9.93 -0.70
C ARG A 12 1.93 9.86 0.66
N THR A 13 1.63 8.83 1.44
CA THR A 13 2.19 8.65 2.78
C THR A 13 3.64 8.18 2.77
N GLU A 14 4.13 7.61 1.68
CA GLU A 14 5.49 7.09 1.61
C GLU A 14 6.55 8.16 1.77
N ARG A 15 6.33 9.36 1.19
CA ARG A 15 7.25 10.49 1.41
C ARG A 15 7.28 10.91 2.89
N ILE A 16 6.13 10.83 3.56
CA ILE A 16 6.01 11.09 5.00
C ILE A 16 6.80 10.04 5.77
N TYR A 17 6.63 8.76 5.43
CA TYR A 17 7.38 7.68 6.10
C TYR A 17 8.88 7.77 5.87
N ILE A 18 9.35 8.08 4.67
CA ILE A 18 10.78 8.30 4.41
C ILE A 18 11.32 9.47 5.26
N ARG A 19 10.59 10.58 5.35
CA ARG A 19 10.95 11.72 6.21
C ARG A 19 11.01 11.30 7.68
N ALA A 20 9.97 10.62 8.16
CA ALA A 20 9.87 10.15 9.52
C ALA A 20 10.99 9.17 9.90
N TRP A 21 11.32 8.20 9.04
CA TRP A 21 12.44 7.29 9.23
C TRP A 21 13.78 8.03 9.34
N ARG A 22 14.02 8.98 8.44
CA ARG A 22 15.27 9.76 8.44
C ARG A 22 15.38 10.66 9.66
N GLN A 23 14.28 11.28 10.08
CA GLN A 23 14.23 12.13 11.26
C GLN A 23 14.41 11.32 12.54
N SER A 24 13.70 10.21 12.67
CA SER A 24 13.84 9.29 13.80
C SER A 24 15.28 8.77 13.92
N ALA A 25 15.84 8.19 12.86
CA ALA A 25 17.21 7.65 12.91
C ALA A 25 18.24 8.70 13.32
N ARG A 26 18.11 9.95 12.90
CA ARG A 26 19.00 11.06 13.28
C ARG A 26 18.96 11.33 14.78
N GLN A 27 17.80 11.21 15.44
CA GLN A 27 17.70 11.40 16.90
C GLN A 27 18.50 10.35 17.68
N PHE A 28 18.69 9.17 17.08
CA PHE A 28 19.51 8.07 17.62
C PHE A 28 20.94 8.05 17.07
N GLY A 29 21.37 9.11 16.36
CA GLY A 29 22.74 9.23 15.83
C GLY A 29 23.00 8.47 14.51
N PHE A 30 21.97 7.98 13.82
CA PHE A 30 22.11 7.22 12.58
C PHE A 30 21.64 8.01 11.35
N THR A 31 22.24 7.70 10.19
CA THR A 31 21.84 8.27 8.91
C THR A 31 21.23 7.18 8.02
N LEU A 32 19.94 7.33 7.68
CA LEU A 32 19.25 6.47 6.72
C LEU A 32 19.23 7.13 5.35
N THR A 33 19.79 6.45 4.36
CA THR A 33 19.70 6.90 2.95
C THR A 33 18.31 6.59 2.39
N ARG A 34 17.94 7.35 1.35
CA ARG A 34 16.67 7.09 0.66
C ARG A 34 16.68 5.72 -0.01
N GLU A 35 17.80 5.32 -0.60
CA GLU A 35 17.95 4.03 -1.27
C GLU A 35 17.73 2.86 -0.30
N LEU A 36 18.34 2.95 0.88
CA LEU A 36 18.18 1.91 1.91
C LEU A 36 16.72 1.78 2.34
N LEU A 37 16.02 2.90 2.54
CA LEU A 37 14.61 2.91 2.90
C LEU A 37 13.71 2.39 1.76
N LEU A 38 14.02 2.67 0.51
CA LEU A 38 13.27 2.13 -0.62
C LEU A 38 13.36 0.60 -0.72
N ARG A 39 14.46 0.00 -0.26
CA ARG A 39 14.63 -1.47 -0.21
C ARG A 39 13.78 -2.15 0.88
N THR A 40 13.39 -1.43 1.93
CA THR A 40 12.48 -1.96 2.96
C THR A 40 11.00 -1.85 2.57
N ARG A 41 10.71 -1.19 1.47
CA ARG A 41 9.35 -0.89 1.05
C ARG A 41 8.60 -2.14 0.60
N GLY A 42 7.37 -2.27 1.10
CA GLY A 42 6.50 -3.41 0.76
C GLY A 42 6.96 -4.75 1.33
N ALA A 43 8.14 -4.82 1.93
CA ALA A 43 8.67 -6.01 2.58
C ALA A 43 8.05 -6.23 3.97
N SER A 44 8.22 -7.43 4.51
CA SER A 44 7.83 -7.73 5.88
C SER A 44 8.64 -6.90 6.88
N LEU A 45 8.08 -6.72 8.09
CA LEU A 45 8.77 -6.01 9.17
C LEU A 45 10.10 -6.65 9.53
N GLU A 46 10.16 -7.98 9.51
CA GLU A 46 11.37 -8.77 9.80
C GLU A 46 12.46 -8.53 8.77
N PHE A 47 12.12 -8.54 7.48
CA PHE A 47 13.06 -8.22 6.42
C PHE A 47 13.60 -6.79 6.55
N GLY A 48 12.70 -5.82 6.79
CA GLY A 48 13.07 -4.42 6.98
C GLY A 48 14.02 -4.24 8.17
N ARG A 49 13.74 -4.92 9.29
CA ARG A 49 14.62 -4.95 10.48
C ARG A 49 16.00 -5.49 10.12
N ALA A 50 16.07 -6.71 9.59
CA ALA A 50 17.34 -7.36 9.27
C ALA A 50 18.19 -6.50 8.32
N LEU A 51 17.58 -5.91 7.31
CA LEU A 51 18.25 -5.04 6.35
C LEU A 51 18.84 -3.80 7.01
N LEU A 52 18.08 -3.12 7.88
CA LEU A 52 18.54 -1.90 8.54
C LEU A 52 19.60 -2.19 9.60
N GLU A 53 19.43 -3.25 10.40
CA GLU A 53 20.43 -3.68 11.40
C GLU A 53 21.74 -4.09 10.73
N GLN A 54 21.68 -4.81 9.62
CA GLN A 54 22.87 -5.17 8.84
C GLN A 54 23.58 -3.93 8.24
N ALA A 55 22.82 -2.97 7.74
CA ALA A 55 23.39 -1.80 7.07
C ALA A 55 23.98 -0.77 8.04
N LEU A 56 23.44 -0.66 9.26
CA LEU A 56 23.81 0.37 10.23
C LEU A 56 24.70 -0.17 11.36
N GLY A 57 24.78 -1.49 11.52
CA GLY A 57 25.70 -2.14 12.46
C GLY A 57 25.31 -2.03 13.93
N GLY A 58 26.28 -2.33 14.78
CA GLY A 58 26.07 -2.37 16.23
C GLY A 58 25.64 -1.04 16.84
N GLY A 59 24.65 -1.09 17.71
CA GLY A 59 24.07 0.08 18.36
C GLY A 59 22.78 0.59 17.72
N PHE A 60 22.42 0.16 16.50
CA PHE A 60 21.14 0.49 15.91
C PHE A 60 20.02 -0.34 16.55
N CYS A 61 19.19 0.32 17.34
CA CYS A 61 18.02 -0.30 17.95
C CYS A 61 16.80 -0.09 17.04
N PHE A 62 16.48 -1.06 16.19
CA PHE A 62 15.39 -0.98 15.23
C PHE A 62 14.05 -0.60 15.88
N GLU A 63 13.69 -1.22 17.03
CA GLU A 63 12.41 -0.94 17.67
C GLU A 63 12.32 0.49 18.20
N ALA A 64 13.38 1.02 18.83
CA ALA A 64 13.38 2.39 19.34
C ALA A 64 13.21 3.39 18.18
N VAL A 65 13.98 3.24 17.11
CA VAL A 65 13.89 4.08 15.92
C VAL A 65 12.53 3.94 15.24
N ARG A 66 11.98 2.73 15.18
CA ARG A 66 10.67 2.44 14.59
C ARG A 66 9.54 3.10 15.41
N MET A 67 9.55 3.00 16.72
CA MET A 67 8.53 3.64 17.57
C MET A 67 8.53 5.16 17.41
N GLU A 68 9.72 5.75 17.42
CA GLU A 68 9.85 7.21 17.21
C GLU A 68 9.43 7.59 15.77
N ARG A 69 9.73 6.77 14.76
CA ARG A 69 9.26 6.99 13.40
C ARG A 69 7.73 7.00 13.32
N ILE A 70 7.05 6.12 14.05
CA ILE A 70 5.58 6.08 14.10
C ILE A 70 5.07 7.42 14.65
N ARG A 71 5.59 7.86 15.80
CA ARG A 71 5.23 9.12 16.44
C ARG A 71 5.42 10.32 15.50
N ILE A 72 6.58 10.42 14.86
CA ILE A 72 6.89 11.50 13.92
C ILE A 72 5.97 11.44 12.70
N ALA A 73 5.70 10.26 12.14
CA ALA A 73 4.82 10.11 11.01
C ALA A 73 3.39 10.58 11.33
N GLU A 74 2.86 10.19 12.49
CA GLU A 74 1.54 10.63 12.94
C GLU A 74 1.47 12.17 13.10
N GLU A 75 2.51 12.78 13.64
CA GLU A 75 2.60 14.23 13.80
C GLU A 75 2.59 14.94 12.43
N ILE A 76 3.43 14.49 11.49
CA ILE A 76 3.47 15.03 10.12
C ILE A 76 2.09 14.88 9.44
N ILE A 77 1.45 13.72 9.58
CA ILE A 77 0.15 13.43 8.96
C ILE A 77 -0.95 14.35 9.52
N ARG A 78 -0.94 14.61 10.84
CA ARG A 78 -1.91 15.55 11.44
C ARG A 78 -1.70 16.98 10.95
N MET A 79 -0.45 17.39 10.73
CA MET A 79 -0.12 18.76 10.29
C MET A 79 -0.31 18.98 8.80
N GLU A 80 0.04 18.01 7.96
CA GLU A 80 0.09 18.19 6.50
C GLU A 80 -1.12 17.59 5.77
N SER A 81 -1.96 16.80 6.44
CA SER A 81 -3.05 15.97 5.89
C SER A 81 -2.61 15.13 4.67
N PRO A 82 -2.82 13.83 4.65
CA PRO A 82 -2.40 13.02 3.51
C PRO A 82 -3.20 13.40 2.27
N VAL A 83 -2.50 13.69 1.19
CA VAL A 83 -3.12 14.03 -0.10
C VAL A 83 -3.35 12.76 -0.90
N CYS A 84 -4.55 12.57 -1.39
CA CYS A 84 -4.85 11.51 -2.34
C CYS A 84 -3.98 11.64 -3.60
N LYS A 85 -3.50 10.52 -4.13
CA LYS A 85 -2.85 10.52 -5.45
C LYS A 85 -3.86 11.01 -6.50
N PRO A 86 -3.41 11.73 -7.57
CA PRO A 86 -4.30 12.18 -8.63
C PRO A 86 -5.12 11.02 -9.22
N GLY A 87 -6.42 11.23 -9.39
CA GLY A 87 -7.33 10.21 -9.94
C GLY A 87 -7.98 9.28 -8.91
N VAL A 88 -7.61 9.35 -7.63
CA VAL A 88 -8.21 8.51 -6.57
C VAL A 88 -9.70 8.79 -6.43
N ARG A 89 -10.09 10.04 -6.19
CA ARG A 89 -11.51 10.40 -6.01
C ARG A 89 -12.34 10.06 -7.25
N GLN A 90 -11.85 10.45 -8.46
CA GLN A 90 -12.54 10.12 -9.72
C GLN A 90 -12.75 8.62 -9.89
N THR A 91 -11.80 7.83 -9.42
CA THR A 91 -11.87 6.38 -9.47
C THR A 91 -12.90 5.82 -8.47
N LEU A 92 -12.90 6.31 -7.23
CA LEU A 92 -13.88 5.92 -6.20
C LEU A 92 -15.29 6.29 -6.64
N ASP A 93 -15.50 7.49 -7.18
CA ASP A 93 -16.76 7.92 -7.77
C ASP A 93 -17.24 7.01 -8.92
N ALA A 94 -16.31 6.62 -9.79
CA ALA A 94 -16.65 5.72 -10.91
C ALA A 94 -17.03 4.32 -10.42
N LEU A 95 -16.38 3.80 -9.37
CA LEU A 95 -16.73 2.54 -8.73
C LEU A 95 -18.09 2.61 -8.05
N HIS A 96 -18.31 3.66 -7.27
CA HIS A 96 -19.58 3.88 -6.56
C HIS A 96 -20.76 3.93 -7.55
N ARG A 97 -20.67 4.74 -8.60
CA ARG A 97 -21.69 4.79 -9.66
C ARG A 97 -21.93 3.45 -10.36
N ALA A 98 -20.90 2.61 -10.39
CA ALA A 98 -20.95 1.29 -11.01
C ALA A 98 -21.43 0.19 -10.06
N GLY A 99 -21.70 0.50 -8.77
CA GLY A 99 -22.05 -0.48 -7.74
C GLY A 99 -20.92 -1.50 -7.50
N VAL A 100 -19.65 -1.11 -7.68
CA VAL A 100 -18.48 -1.96 -7.50
C VAL A 100 -17.84 -1.63 -6.16
N PRO A 101 -17.82 -2.56 -5.19
CA PRO A 101 -17.22 -2.31 -3.90
C PRO A 101 -15.70 -2.14 -4.00
N ALA A 102 -15.15 -1.31 -3.12
CA ALA A 102 -13.72 -1.08 -2.97
C ALA A 102 -13.26 -1.49 -1.57
N ALA A 103 -12.02 -1.97 -1.48
CA ALA A 103 -11.37 -2.24 -0.19
C ALA A 103 -9.95 -1.68 -0.16
N VAL A 104 -9.47 -1.42 1.04
CA VAL A 104 -8.06 -1.11 1.31
C VAL A 104 -7.37 -2.36 1.83
N ALA A 105 -6.18 -2.69 1.28
CA ALA A 105 -5.29 -3.72 1.79
C ALA A 105 -3.86 -3.16 1.88
N THR A 106 -3.41 -2.89 3.09
CA THR A 106 -2.16 -2.18 3.36
C THR A 106 -1.35 -2.83 4.48
N SER A 107 -0.02 -2.76 4.40
CA SER A 107 0.87 -3.18 5.50
C SER A 107 0.88 -2.19 6.69
N THR A 108 0.24 -1.02 6.56
CA THR A 108 0.07 -0.03 7.64
C THR A 108 -0.96 -0.56 8.65
N SER A 109 -0.81 -0.26 9.94
CA SER A 109 -1.74 -0.68 10.99
C SER A 109 -3.14 -0.07 10.83
N LEU A 110 -4.15 -0.73 11.39
CA LEU A 110 -5.55 -0.31 11.24
C LEU A 110 -5.82 1.10 11.79
N PRO A 111 -5.38 1.47 13.00
CA PRO A 111 -5.64 2.82 13.52
C PRO A 111 -5.08 3.92 12.60
N LEU A 112 -3.84 3.72 12.14
CA LEU A 112 -3.18 4.69 11.27
C LEU A 112 -3.82 4.76 9.89
N THR A 113 -4.19 3.61 9.32
CA THR A 113 -4.91 3.56 8.02
C THR A 113 -6.24 4.31 8.10
N ARG A 114 -7.04 4.08 9.15
CA ARG A 114 -8.32 4.80 9.33
C ARG A 114 -8.11 6.31 9.46
N THR A 115 -7.11 6.73 10.25
CA THR A 115 -6.76 8.15 10.37
C THR A 115 -6.40 8.77 9.01
N HIS A 116 -5.58 8.08 8.21
CA HIS A 116 -5.19 8.56 6.88
C HIS A 116 -6.39 8.71 5.94
N LEU A 117 -7.26 7.71 5.90
CA LEU A 117 -8.44 7.71 5.04
C LEU A 117 -9.45 8.79 5.47
N ALA A 118 -9.64 8.98 6.78
CA ALA A 118 -10.52 10.02 7.32
C ALA A 118 -10.00 11.43 7.01
N LEU A 119 -8.70 11.69 7.24
CA LEU A 119 -8.09 12.98 6.91
C LEU A 119 -8.07 13.27 5.40
N SER A 120 -8.14 12.24 4.57
CA SER A 120 -8.26 12.35 3.12
C SER A 120 -9.70 12.37 2.64
N GLU A 121 -10.68 12.32 3.56
CA GLU A 121 -12.13 12.30 3.30
C GLU A 121 -12.57 11.21 2.31
N ILE A 122 -11.96 10.01 2.42
CA ILE A 122 -12.29 8.85 1.58
C ILE A 122 -12.52 7.57 2.41
N LEU A 123 -12.67 7.69 3.72
CA LEU A 123 -12.85 6.53 4.61
C LEU A 123 -14.12 5.74 4.25
N ASP A 124 -15.21 6.44 4.01
CA ASP A 124 -16.54 5.86 3.77
C ASP A 124 -16.71 5.33 2.33
N ASP A 125 -15.74 5.60 1.45
CA ASP A 125 -15.75 5.06 0.08
C ASP A 125 -15.34 3.58 0.03
N PHE A 126 -14.85 3.02 1.15
CA PHE A 126 -14.37 1.65 1.20
C PHE A 126 -15.31 0.73 1.99
N SER A 127 -15.72 -0.37 1.36
CA SER A 127 -16.56 -1.40 1.98
C SER A 127 -15.78 -2.30 2.96
N ALA A 128 -14.46 -2.36 2.85
CA ALA A 128 -13.59 -3.09 3.77
C ALA A 128 -12.20 -2.44 3.88
N ILE A 129 -11.60 -2.56 5.06
CA ILE A 129 -10.22 -2.16 5.34
C ILE A 129 -9.52 -3.37 5.97
N VAL A 130 -8.44 -3.83 5.32
CA VAL A 130 -7.58 -4.91 5.79
C VAL A 130 -6.16 -4.38 5.92
N THR A 131 -5.55 -4.66 7.05
CA THR A 131 -4.24 -4.12 7.42
C THR A 131 -3.28 -5.23 7.83
N GLY A 132 -1.97 -4.97 7.78
CA GLY A 132 -0.94 -5.97 8.05
C GLY A 132 -0.98 -6.58 9.45
N ASP A 133 -1.56 -5.87 10.42
CA ASP A 133 -1.79 -6.35 11.79
C ASP A 133 -3.01 -7.28 11.95
N GLN A 134 -3.75 -7.54 10.89
CA GLN A 134 -4.92 -8.42 10.87
C GLN A 134 -4.65 -9.77 10.18
N VAL A 135 -3.45 -9.98 9.68
CA VAL A 135 -3.06 -11.20 8.97
C VAL A 135 -1.82 -11.83 9.59
N ALA A 136 -1.71 -13.15 9.47
CA ALA A 136 -0.58 -13.88 10.03
C ALA A 136 0.71 -13.62 9.23
N ARG A 137 0.59 -13.48 7.91
CA ARG A 137 1.73 -13.30 7.01
C ARG A 137 1.47 -12.06 6.13
N GLY A 138 2.43 -11.14 6.15
CA GLY A 138 2.38 -9.94 5.31
C GLY A 138 2.83 -10.22 3.87
N LYS A 139 2.64 -9.24 2.98
CA LYS A 139 3.14 -9.30 1.59
C LYS A 139 4.62 -9.71 1.58
N PRO A 140 5.05 -10.64 0.72
CA PRO A 140 4.39 -11.10 -0.52
C PRO A 140 3.36 -12.23 -0.36
N GLU A 141 3.05 -12.68 0.86
CA GLU A 141 2.02 -13.70 1.07
C GLU A 141 0.61 -13.16 0.76
N PRO A 142 -0.33 -14.01 0.29
CA PRO A 142 -1.62 -13.60 -0.22
C PRO A 142 -2.63 -13.19 0.85
N ASP A 143 -2.36 -13.45 2.12
CA ASP A 143 -3.30 -13.43 3.24
C ASP A 143 -4.12 -12.14 3.30
N ILE A 144 -3.47 -10.99 3.10
CA ILE A 144 -4.12 -9.68 3.17
C ILE A 144 -5.18 -9.49 2.05
N PHE A 145 -4.91 -9.99 0.85
CA PHE A 145 -5.82 -9.87 -0.27
C PHE A 145 -6.96 -10.90 -0.18
N LEU A 146 -6.65 -12.12 0.27
CA LEU A 146 -7.67 -13.15 0.52
C LEU A 146 -8.66 -12.71 1.60
N LEU A 147 -8.17 -12.16 2.72
CA LEU A 147 -9.03 -11.62 3.78
C LEU A 147 -9.90 -10.46 3.29
N ALA A 148 -9.35 -9.61 2.42
CA ALA A 148 -10.12 -8.51 1.86
C ALA A 148 -11.21 -9.00 0.90
N ALA A 149 -10.93 -9.99 0.05
CA ALA A 149 -11.92 -10.63 -0.81
C ALA A 149 -13.05 -11.30 0.00
N GLU A 150 -12.67 -12.00 1.08
CA GLU A 150 -13.61 -12.60 2.02
C GLU A 150 -14.56 -11.55 2.63
N ARG A 151 -14.02 -10.44 3.17
CA ARG A 151 -14.83 -9.36 3.76
C ARG A 151 -15.79 -8.70 2.77
N LEU A 152 -15.45 -8.73 1.50
CA LEU A 152 -16.31 -8.22 0.43
C LEU A 152 -17.29 -9.26 -0.11
N GLY A 153 -17.16 -10.53 0.30
CA GLY A 153 -17.96 -11.64 -0.21
C GLY A 153 -17.74 -11.89 -1.71
N ILE A 154 -16.51 -11.70 -2.22
CA ILE A 154 -16.17 -11.80 -3.65
C ILE A 154 -15.05 -12.80 -3.84
N ALA A 155 -15.20 -13.68 -4.84
CA ALA A 155 -14.18 -14.66 -5.17
C ALA A 155 -12.88 -13.97 -5.64
N PRO A 156 -11.69 -14.45 -5.23
CA PRO A 156 -10.40 -13.83 -5.60
C PRO A 156 -10.22 -13.60 -7.10
N GLU A 157 -10.65 -14.54 -7.93
CA GLU A 157 -10.51 -14.46 -9.40
C GLU A 157 -11.37 -13.34 -10.01
N ALA A 158 -12.38 -12.86 -9.27
CA ALA A 158 -13.19 -11.72 -9.65
C ALA A 158 -12.64 -10.39 -9.11
N CYS A 159 -11.51 -10.41 -8.40
CA CYS A 159 -10.86 -9.23 -7.82
C CYS A 159 -9.79 -8.65 -8.74
N LEU A 160 -9.66 -7.33 -8.72
CA LEU A 160 -8.57 -6.58 -9.33
C LEU A 160 -7.79 -5.86 -8.25
N VAL A 161 -6.50 -6.13 -8.17
CA VAL A 161 -5.57 -5.43 -7.30
C VAL A 161 -4.89 -4.31 -8.08
N VAL A 162 -4.82 -3.12 -7.49
CA VAL A 162 -4.02 -2.00 -7.98
C VAL A 162 -2.89 -1.78 -7.00
N GLU A 163 -1.66 -1.95 -7.43
CA GLU A 163 -0.46 -1.95 -6.60
C GLU A 163 0.64 -1.09 -7.20
N ASP A 164 1.59 -0.72 -6.33
CA ASP A 164 2.76 0.08 -6.68
C ASP A 164 4.08 -0.60 -6.25
N SER A 165 3.99 -1.78 -5.64
CA SER A 165 5.13 -2.53 -5.09
C SER A 165 5.21 -3.94 -5.64
N GLU A 166 6.43 -4.45 -5.80
CA GLU A 166 6.66 -5.82 -6.28
C GLU A 166 6.08 -6.87 -5.32
N SER A 167 6.30 -6.70 -4.02
CA SER A 167 5.75 -7.62 -3.02
C SER A 167 4.21 -7.63 -3.00
N GLY A 168 3.57 -6.49 -3.27
CA GLY A 168 2.12 -6.43 -3.41
C GLY A 168 1.62 -7.12 -4.68
N LEU A 169 2.33 -6.98 -5.80
CA LEU A 169 2.00 -7.72 -7.02
C LEU A 169 2.15 -9.23 -6.85
N GLN A 170 3.21 -9.68 -6.18
CA GLN A 170 3.42 -11.10 -5.85
C GLN A 170 2.31 -11.64 -4.94
N ALA A 171 1.92 -10.87 -3.91
CA ALA A 171 0.82 -11.26 -3.02
C ALA A 171 -0.52 -11.38 -3.76
N ALA A 172 -0.81 -10.47 -4.68
CA ALA A 172 -2.01 -10.51 -5.51
C ALA A 172 -2.01 -11.69 -6.48
N GLU A 173 -0.84 -12.02 -7.05
CA GLU A 173 -0.64 -13.22 -7.88
C GLU A 173 -0.90 -14.50 -7.10
N ALA A 174 -0.28 -14.61 -5.92
CA ALA A 174 -0.47 -15.75 -5.04
C ALA A 174 -1.92 -15.90 -4.58
N ALA A 175 -2.68 -14.81 -4.50
CA ALA A 175 -4.12 -14.80 -4.22
C ALA A 175 -4.99 -15.15 -5.44
N GLY A 176 -4.43 -15.36 -6.63
CA GLY A 176 -5.18 -15.64 -7.86
C GLY A 176 -5.92 -14.42 -8.42
N MET A 177 -5.51 -13.20 -8.06
CA MET A 177 -6.19 -11.95 -8.44
C MET A 177 -5.57 -11.32 -9.68
N GLN A 178 -6.37 -10.56 -10.43
CA GLN A 178 -5.86 -9.71 -11.51
C GLN A 178 -5.09 -8.52 -10.94
N ARG A 179 -4.07 -8.05 -11.66
CA ARG A 179 -3.16 -7.00 -11.19
C ARG A 179 -3.05 -5.86 -12.16
N VAL A 180 -3.09 -4.65 -11.64
CA VAL A 180 -2.72 -3.42 -12.33
C VAL A 180 -1.60 -2.76 -11.55
N LEU A 181 -0.51 -2.46 -12.20
CA LEU A 181 0.61 -1.73 -11.62
C LEU A 181 0.45 -0.24 -11.89
N ILE A 182 0.56 0.57 -10.85
CA ILE A 182 0.76 2.03 -10.93
C ILE A 182 2.06 2.34 -10.20
N PRO A 183 3.20 2.44 -10.91
CA PRO A 183 4.50 2.66 -10.28
C PRO A 183 4.54 3.94 -9.44
N ASP A 184 5.23 3.88 -8.30
CA ASP A 184 5.52 5.06 -7.48
C ASP A 184 7.03 5.16 -7.23
N LEU A 185 7.50 5.11 -5.99
CA LEU A 185 8.88 5.44 -5.63
C LEU A 185 9.87 4.28 -5.74
N GLY A 186 9.41 3.04 -5.73
CA GLY A 186 10.26 1.85 -5.74
C GLY A 186 10.42 1.21 -7.12
N PRO A 187 11.52 0.51 -7.36
CA PRO A 187 11.67 -0.31 -8.57
C PRO A 187 10.69 -1.48 -8.54
N VAL A 188 10.19 -1.84 -9.72
CA VAL A 188 9.42 -3.06 -9.97
C VAL A 188 10.09 -3.77 -11.13
N SER A 189 10.39 -5.06 -10.97
CA SER A 189 11.06 -5.86 -12.00
C SER A 189 10.26 -5.93 -13.29
N GLU A 190 10.95 -6.12 -14.40
CA GLU A 190 10.29 -6.24 -15.70
C GLU A 190 9.35 -7.46 -15.75
N THR A 191 9.74 -8.56 -15.12
CA THR A 191 8.90 -9.76 -14.98
C THR A 191 7.57 -9.45 -14.28
N ALA A 192 7.62 -8.73 -13.14
CA ALA A 192 6.41 -8.35 -12.42
C ALA A 192 5.54 -7.38 -13.22
N ARG A 193 6.15 -6.48 -14.00
CA ARG A 193 5.42 -5.55 -14.90
C ARG A 193 4.68 -6.31 -16.00
N GLN A 194 5.35 -7.27 -16.64
CA GLN A 194 4.76 -8.08 -17.73
C GLN A 194 3.66 -9.02 -17.26
N SER A 195 3.66 -9.41 -15.99
CA SER A 195 2.61 -10.24 -15.39
C SER A 195 1.33 -9.47 -15.04
N CYS A 196 1.34 -8.14 -15.14
CA CYS A 196 0.18 -7.31 -14.87
C CYS A 196 -0.78 -7.24 -16.06
N LEU A 197 -2.08 -7.13 -15.76
CA LEU A 197 -3.11 -6.85 -16.76
C LEU A 197 -2.85 -5.52 -17.50
N ALA A 198 -2.34 -4.54 -16.75
CA ALA A 198 -1.91 -3.24 -17.28
C ALA A 198 -0.89 -2.58 -16.35
N VAL A 199 -0.03 -1.76 -16.94
CA VAL A 199 0.81 -0.79 -16.23
C VAL A 199 0.31 0.60 -16.60
N LEU A 200 -0.08 1.39 -15.60
CA LEU A 200 -0.66 2.72 -15.78
C LEU A 200 0.24 3.77 -15.12
N ASP A 201 0.32 4.94 -15.71
CA ASP A 201 1.12 6.05 -15.19
C ASP A 201 0.49 6.72 -13.96
N SER A 202 -0.83 6.62 -13.83
CA SER A 202 -1.56 7.20 -12.71
C SER A 202 -2.94 6.57 -12.52
N MET A 203 -3.55 6.88 -11.38
CA MET A 203 -4.93 6.48 -11.09
C MET A 203 -5.96 7.08 -12.04
N GLN A 204 -5.66 8.19 -12.68
CA GLN A 204 -6.54 8.81 -13.68
C GLN A 204 -6.80 7.91 -14.89
N ALA A 205 -5.83 7.05 -15.23
CA ALA A 205 -5.96 6.09 -16.34
C ALA A 205 -6.79 4.85 -15.98
N LEU A 206 -7.15 4.67 -14.73
CA LEU A 206 -7.80 3.45 -14.27
C LEU A 206 -9.31 3.40 -14.61
N PRO A 207 -10.14 4.47 -14.46
CA PRO A 207 -11.56 4.42 -14.87
C PRO A 207 -11.78 4.04 -16.34
N PRO A 208 -11.03 4.58 -17.31
CA PRO A 208 -11.14 4.12 -18.71
C PRO A 208 -10.80 2.64 -18.91
N LEU A 209 -9.77 2.13 -18.22
CA LEU A 209 -9.43 0.70 -18.27
C LEU A 209 -10.59 -0.15 -17.77
N LEU A 210 -11.18 0.21 -16.64
CA LEU A 210 -12.30 -0.56 -16.07
C LEU A 210 -13.53 -0.57 -16.93
N SER A 211 -13.83 0.54 -17.60
CA SER A 211 -14.96 0.60 -18.53
C SER A 211 -14.79 -0.40 -19.66
N ARG A 212 -13.57 -0.56 -20.19
CA ARG A 212 -13.23 -1.55 -21.21
C ARG A 212 -13.30 -3.01 -20.74
N LEU A 213 -12.99 -3.26 -19.47
CA LEU A 213 -13.02 -4.62 -18.92
C LEU A 213 -14.43 -5.09 -18.52
N ARG A 214 -15.42 -4.19 -18.52
CA ARG A 214 -16.83 -4.50 -18.21
C ARG A 214 -17.66 -4.89 -19.43
N THR A 215 -17.18 -4.57 -20.64
CA THR A 215 -17.76 -5.01 -21.90
C THR A 215 -17.30 -6.41 -22.26
#